data_b735b0b8f50a508670070e0c29c6f4c8
#
_entry.id   b735b0b8f50a508670070e0c29c6f4c8
#
_cell.length_a   1.000
_cell.length_b   1.000
_cell.length_c   1.000
_cell.angle_alpha   90.00
_cell.angle_beta   90.00
_cell.angle_gamma   90.00
#
_symmetry.space_group_name_H-M   'P 1'
#
loop_
_entity.id
_entity.type
_entity.pdbx_description
1 polymer ?
#
loop_
_entity_poly.entity_id
_entity_poly.type
_entity_poly.pdbx_seq_one_letter_code
_entity_poly.pdbx_strand_id
1 'polypeptide(L)'
;MSHVAGKTGAVYTGATVIEDCEDVWVQGTAATTVSTTTGKVGTNCVRGTTVSLGGTTLMMYEDISSKDISSYEAIYCWLRSSLTIAAGDLRLLIDEGTGASAAEENLQIPILTANTWQRVLLPMTTPSALNAVQSVGIYQQTDLADGTFDIDDVEAVAEVDGIKSWTLDYNVDMLETTDFGSAGVKEFIAAGSGWSGTFEGLKDGVPLGIGSSVILALGEAQTPGQHWLGDAFITGVSANVAHDGAVSYSYTFQGSGALQVPVA
;
A
#
# COMPACT_ATOMS: atom_id res chain seq x y z
N MET A 1 4.17 30.16 -6.03
CA MET A 1 4.29 28.77 -5.53
C MET A 1 3.55 28.72 -4.20
N SER A 2 2.54 27.88 -4.08
CA SER A 2 1.87 27.66 -2.79
C SER A 2 2.68 26.63 -2.00
N HIS A 3 3.05 26.95 -0.78
CA HIS A 3 3.65 26.00 0.14
C HIS A 3 2.57 25.01 0.62
N VAL A 4 2.87 23.72 0.58
CA VAL A 4 1.97 22.66 1.07
C VAL A 4 2.35 22.32 2.51
N ALA A 5 1.35 22.22 3.41
CA ALA A 5 1.58 21.78 4.78
C ALA A 5 1.65 20.25 4.81
N GLY A 6 2.79 19.68 5.23
CA GLY A 6 2.96 18.23 5.42
C GLY A 6 2.19 17.74 6.65
N LYS A 7 0.92 17.38 6.48
CA LYS A 7 0.03 16.95 7.58
C LYS A 7 -0.39 15.47 7.51
N THR A 8 0.11 14.71 6.53
CA THR A 8 -0.48 13.42 6.16
C THR A 8 0.51 12.25 6.08
N GLY A 9 1.67 12.36 6.72
CA GLY A 9 2.57 11.20 6.84
C GLY A 9 2.04 10.23 7.89
N ALA A 10 1.98 8.94 7.55
CA ALA A 10 1.60 7.88 8.46
C ALA A 10 2.61 6.74 8.42
N VAL A 11 2.69 6.01 9.51
CA VAL A 11 3.50 4.79 9.66
C VAL A 11 2.54 3.69 10.07
N TYR A 12 2.60 2.56 9.38
CA TYR A 12 1.76 1.40 9.68
C TYR A 12 2.62 0.21 10.08
N THR A 13 2.08 -0.67 10.89
CA THR A 13 2.73 -1.89 11.40
C THR A 13 1.70 -2.98 11.64
N GLY A 14 2.17 -4.18 11.98
CA GLY A 14 1.30 -5.27 12.42
C GLY A 14 0.39 -5.81 11.32
N ALA A 15 0.90 -5.99 10.10
CA ALA A 15 0.12 -6.56 9.00
C ALA A 15 -0.51 -7.91 9.35
N THR A 16 -1.79 -8.03 9.03
CA THR A 16 -2.55 -9.30 9.11
C THR A 16 -3.11 -9.62 7.75
N VAL A 17 -2.72 -10.77 7.19
CA VAL A 17 -3.24 -11.24 5.89
C VAL A 17 -4.73 -11.49 6.00
N ILE A 18 -5.52 -10.78 5.22
CA ILE A 18 -6.95 -11.00 5.03
C ILE A 18 -7.14 -12.09 4.00
N GLU A 19 -6.46 -11.94 2.84
CA GLU A 19 -6.55 -12.84 1.71
C GLU A 19 -5.21 -12.87 0.97
N ASP A 20 -4.63 -14.08 0.76
CA ASP A 20 -3.32 -14.25 0.15
C ASP A 20 -3.34 -14.32 -1.39
N CYS A 21 -4.54 -14.40 -1.98
CA CYS A 21 -4.78 -14.41 -3.42
C CYS A 21 -4.12 -15.59 -4.18
N GLU A 22 -3.83 -16.70 -3.49
CA GLU A 22 -3.17 -17.86 -4.08
C GLU A 22 -4.13 -18.80 -4.84
N ASP A 23 -5.44 -18.66 -4.65
CA ASP A 23 -6.48 -19.44 -5.31
C ASP A 23 -7.45 -18.58 -6.15
N VAL A 24 -8.43 -19.23 -6.78
CA VAL A 24 -9.34 -18.57 -7.73
C VAL A 24 -10.56 -18.03 -7.00
N TRP A 25 -10.76 -16.74 -7.06
CA TRP A 25 -11.93 -16.06 -6.52
C TRP A 25 -13.20 -16.36 -7.33
N VAL A 26 -14.33 -16.14 -6.71
CA VAL A 26 -15.65 -16.29 -7.36
C VAL A 26 -15.87 -15.15 -8.36
N GLN A 27 -16.33 -15.51 -9.55
CA GLN A 27 -16.62 -14.55 -10.60
C GLN A 27 -17.91 -13.79 -10.33
N GLY A 28 -17.80 -12.45 -10.33
CA GLY A 28 -18.95 -11.55 -10.37
C GLY A 28 -19.42 -11.24 -11.80
N THR A 29 -20.41 -10.35 -11.93
CA THR A 29 -21.02 -10.03 -13.23
C THR A 29 -20.20 -9.11 -14.11
N ALA A 30 -19.28 -8.31 -13.54
CA ALA A 30 -18.41 -7.41 -14.30
C ALA A 30 -17.19 -8.10 -14.94
N ALA A 31 -16.85 -9.30 -14.50
CA ALA A 31 -15.79 -10.08 -15.10
C ALA A 31 -16.36 -11.15 -16.04
N THR A 32 -15.67 -11.41 -17.14
CA THR A 32 -15.97 -12.55 -18.03
C THR A 32 -15.31 -13.83 -17.56
N THR A 33 -14.15 -13.70 -16.92
CA THR A 33 -13.41 -14.81 -16.30
C THR A 33 -12.68 -14.32 -15.06
N VAL A 34 -12.56 -15.21 -14.06
CA VAL A 34 -11.64 -15.07 -12.94
C VAL A 34 -10.71 -16.27 -12.95
N SER A 35 -9.43 -16.05 -12.75
CA SER A 35 -8.39 -17.09 -12.80
C SER A 35 -7.20 -16.66 -11.94
N THR A 36 -6.28 -17.58 -11.68
CA THR A 36 -4.96 -17.23 -11.13
C THR A 36 -3.95 -16.98 -12.23
N THR A 37 -2.96 -16.17 -11.93
CA THR A 37 -1.76 -15.93 -12.75
C THR A 37 -0.56 -15.70 -11.86
N THR A 38 0.64 -15.54 -12.42
CA THR A 38 1.86 -15.30 -11.64
C THR A 38 1.73 -14.06 -10.77
N GLY A 39 1.89 -14.25 -9.47
CA GLY A 39 1.74 -13.24 -8.44
C GLY A 39 2.92 -12.25 -8.34
N LYS A 40 2.72 -11.25 -7.53
CA LYS A 40 3.75 -10.31 -7.06
C LYS A 40 4.38 -10.83 -5.76
N VAL A 41 3.55 -11.40 -4.90
CA VAL A 41 3.91 -12.10 -3.66
C VAL A 41 3.51 -13.56 -3.82
N GLY A 42 4.17 -14.48 -3.14
CA GLY A 42 3.86 -15.91 -3.27
C GLY A 42 4.04 -16.47 -4.68
N THR A 43 3.12 -17.33 -5.09
CA THR A 43 3.14 -18.02 -6.39
C THR A 43 2.15 -17.40 -7.36
N ASN A 44 0.93 -17.12 -6.90
CA ASN A 44 -0.20 -16.68 -7.71
C ASN A 44 -0.69 -15.29 -7.28
N CYS A 45 -1.50 -14.70 -8.13
CA CYS A 45 -2.42 -13.62 -7.82
C CYS A 45 -3.75 -13.88 -8.53
N VAL A 46 -4.81 -13.22 -8.09
CA VAL A 46 -6.13 -13.35 -8.73
C VAL A 46 -6.26 -12.35 -9.86
N ARG A 47 -6.70 -12.84 -11.01
CA ARG A 47 -6.97 -12.06 -12.23
C ARG A 47 -8.43 -12.08 -12.59
N GLY A 48 -9.08 -10.91 -12.64
CA GLY A 48 -10.34 -10.69 -13.32
C GLY A 48 -10.13 -10.18 -14.75
N THR A 49 -10.84 -10.74 -15.72
CA THR A 49 -10.87 -10.22 -17.10
C THR A 49 -12.18 -9.46 -17.30
N THR A 50 -12.08 -8.19 -17.69
CA THR A 50 -13.22 -7.31 -17.95
C THR A 50 -13.54 -7.26 -19.43
N VAL A 51 -14.82 -7.03 -19.72
CA VAL A 51 -15.29 -6.56 -21.02
C VAL A 51 -16.19 -5.36 -20.76
N SER A 52 -16.34 -4.51 -21.75
CA SER A 52 -17.28 -3.40 -21.71
C SER A 52 -18.71 -3.92 -21.53
N LEU A 53 -19.23 -3.89 -20.31
CA LEU A 53 -20.55 -4.42 -19.94
C LEU A 53 -21.60 -3.32 -19.64
N GLY A 54 -21.18 -2.07 -19.62
CA GLY A 54 -22.06 -0.93 -19.36
C GLY A 54 -22.72 -1.00 -17.98
N GLY A 55 -21.97 -0.81 -16.90
CA GLY A 55 -22.58 -0.72 -15.59
C GLY A 55 -21.65 -0.87 -14.39
N THR A 56 -22.20 -0.52 -13.24
CA THR A 56 -21.55 -0.65 -11.94
C THR A 56 -21.92 -1.97 -11.31
N THR A 57 -20.96 -2.88 -11.10
CA THR A 57 -21.24 -4.22 -10.58
C THR A 57 -20.00 -4.89 -10.00
N LEU A 58 -20.23 -5.94 -9.23
CA LEU A 58 -19.18 -6.78 -8.64
C LEU A 58 -18.40 -7.50 -9.74
N MET A 59 -17.07 -7.40 -9.70
CA MET A 59 -16.18 -8.05 -10.64
C MET A 59 -15.81 -9.46 -10.16
N MET A 60 -15.35 -9.57 -8.95
CA MET A 60 -14.93 -10.81 -8.32
C MET A 60 -14.93 -10.66 -6.81
N TYR A 61 -15.01 -11.77 -6.09
CA TYR A 61 -14.93 -11.79 -4.63
C TYR A 61 -14.41 -13.15 -4.13
N GLU A 62 -13.95 -13.16 -2.89
CA GLU A 62 -13.62 -14.36 -2.14
C GLU A 62 -14.32 -14.35 -0.80
N ASP A 63 -14.90 -15.51 -0.45
CA ASP A 63 -15.45 -15.77 0.87
C ASP A 63 -14.36 -16.41 1.73
N ILE A 64 -14.00 -15.75 2.81
CA ILE A 64 -12.90 -16.14 3.69
C ILE A 64 -13.41 -16.63 5.05
N SER A 65 -12.57 -17.30 5.81
CA SER A 65 -12.85 -17.55 7.23
C SER A 65 -12.91 -16.23 7.99
N SER A 66 -13.92 -16.08 8.87
CA SER A 66 -14.14 -14.84 9.63
C SER A 66 -12.85 -14.34 10.30
N LYS A 67 -12.54 -13.06 10.07
CA LYS A 67 -11.37 -12.35 10.63
C LYS A 67 -11.80 -11.07 11.32
N ASP A 68 -11.28 -10.84 12.52
CA ASP A 68 -11.43 -9.58 13.23
C ASP A 68 -10.29 -8.64 12.84
N ILE A 69 -10.62 -7.56 12.11
CA ILE A 69 -9.68 -6.51 11.72
C ILE A 69 -10.06 -5.14 12.31
N SER A 70 -10.92 -5.12 13.33
CA SER A 70 -11.43 -3.90 13.95
C SER A 70 -10.37 -3.02 14.64
N SER A 71 -9.18 -3.56 14.85
CA SER A 71 -8.02 -2.85 15.42
C SER A 71 -7.01 -2.36 14.38
N TYR A 72 -7.35 -2.42 13.10
CA TYR A 72 -6.52 -1.95 11.99
C TYR A 72 -7.18 -0.74 11.33
N GLU A 73 -6.42 0.15 10.73
CA GLU A 73 -6.90 1.42 10.17
C GLU A 73 -6.86 1.49 8.65
N ALA A 74 -6.13 0.58 8.00
CA ALA A 74 -6.04 0.58 6.53
C ALA A 74 -5.88 -0.84 5.96
N ILE A 75 -6.23 -0.96 4.67
CA ILE A 75 -5.93 -2.14 3.86
C ILE A 75 -4.71 -1.84 2.98
N TYR A 76 -3.82 -2.81 2.86
CA TYR A 76 -2.61 -2.75 2.08
C TYR A 76 -2.59 -3.93 1.11
N CYS A 77 -2.43 -3.69 -0.20
CA CYS A 77 -2.47 -4.75 -1.19
C CYS A 77 -1.70 -4.37 -2.47
N TRP A 78 -1.38 -5.37 -3.29
CA TRP A 78 -0.81 -5.17 -4.61
C TRP A 78 -1.88 -5.22 -5.69
N LEU A 79 -1.85 -4.25 -6.59
CA LEU A 79 -2.78 -4.14 -7.71
C LEU A 79 -2.02 -3.95 -9.03
N ARG A 80 -2.54 -4.53 -10.09
CA ARG A 80 -2.08 -4.29 -11.47
C ARG A 80 -3.27 -4.32 -12.41
N SER A 81 -3.29 -3.44 -13.39
CA SER A 81 -4.27 -3.46 -14.48
C SER A 81 -3.56 -3.40 -15.84
N SER A 82 -4.12 -4.05 -16.86
CA SER A 82 -3.68 -3.85 -18.24
C SER A 82 -4.07 -2.48 -18.80
N LEU A 83 -5.01 -1.81 -18.14
CA LEU A 83 -5.51 -0.47 -18.49
C LEU A 83 -5.01 0.55 -17.47
N THR A 84 -4.95 1.82 -17.88
CA THR A 84 -4.88 2.92 -16.92
C THR A 84 -6.27 3.08 -16.29
N ILE A 85 -6.35 2.96 -14.96
CA ILE A 85 -7.57 3.10 -14.18
C ILE A 85 -7.56 4.46 -13.50
N ALA A 86 -8.64 5.21 -13.63
CA ALA A 86 -8.78 6.46 -12.89
C ALA A 86 -9.14 6.19 -11.42
N ALA A 87 -8.81 7.12 -10.53
CA ALA A 87 -9.12 6.99 -9.12
C ALA A 87 -10.64 6.84 -8.91
N GLY A 88 -11.03 5.75 -8.23
CA GLY A 88 -12.43 5.44 -7.92
C GLY A 88 -13.21 4.69 -8.98
N ASP A 89 -12.62 4.38 -10.15
CA ASP A 89 -13.26 3.50 -11.14
C ASP A 89 -13.43 2.08 -10.61
N LEU A 90 -12.52 1.67 -9.74
CA LEU A 90 -12.58 0.41 -8.99
C LEU A 90 -12.64 0.67 -7.49
N ARG A 91 -13.25 -0.26 -6.78
CA ARG A 91 -13.38 -0.27 -5.34
C ARG A 91 -12.98 -1.63 -4.77
N LEU A 92 -12.28 -1.62 -3.65
CA LEU A 92 -12.09 -2.80 -2.82
C LEU A 92 -13.21 -2.83 -1.77
N LEU A 93 -13.91 -3.94 -1.71
CA LEU A 93 -15.00 -4.18 -0.76
C LEU A 93 -14.52 -5.07 0.38
N ILE A 94 -14.84 -4.72 1.61
CA ILE A 94 -14.65 -5.55 2.81
C ILE A 94 -16.02 -5.74 3.45
N ASP A 95 -16.45 -6.98 3.62
CA ASP A 95 -17.80 -7.33 4.04
C ASP A 95 -17.78 -8.34 5.20
N GLU A 96 -18.60 -8.15 6.20
CA GLU A 96 -18.85 -9.13 7.28
C GLU A 96 -19.79 -10.26 6.84
N GLY A 97 -20.46 -10.10 5.70
CA GLY A 97 -21.24 -11.14 5.03
C GLY A 97 -20.45 -11.87 3.97
N THR A 98 -21.06 -12.88 3.39
CA THR A 98 -20.52 -13.60 2.24
C THR A 98 -20.90 -12.94 0.92
N GLY A 99 -20.07 -13.11 -0.10
CA GLY A 99 -20.36 -12.65 -1.46
C GLY A 99 -20.08 -11.17 -1.70
N ALA A 100 -19.45 -10.46 -0.79
CA ALA A 100 -19.14 -9.02 -0.85
C ALA A 100 -20.34 -8.17 -1.32
N SER A 101 -21.55 -8.49 -0.81
CA SER A 101 -22.82 -7.97 -1.31
C SER A 101 -23.36 -6.76 -0.55
N ALA A 102 -22.89 -6.54 0.68
CA ALA A 102 -23.34 -5.47 1.57
C ALA A 102 -22.14 -4.87 2.35
N ALA A 103 -21.05 -4.60 1.65
CA ALA A 103 -19.76 -4.24 2.23
C ALA A 103 -19.83 -3.07 3.24
N GLU A 104 -19.29 -3.28 4.42
CA GLU A 104 -19.10 -2.27 5.47
C GLU A 104 -18.07 -1.22 5.04
N GLU A 105 -17.04 -1.64 4.30
CA GLU A 105 -16.07 -0.72 3.69
C GLU A 105 -16.08 -0.83 2.17
N ASN A 106 -16.10 0.32 1.53
CA ASN A 106 -16.07 0.50 0.08
C ASN A 106 -14.91 1.42 -0.28
N LEU A 107 -13.72 0.85 -0.35
CA LEU A 107 -12.46 1.56 -0.42
C LEU A 107 -12.13 1.95 -1.86
N GLN A 108 -11.90 3.24 -2.07
CA GLN A 108 -11.57 3.76 -3.39
C GLN A 108 -10.15 3.35 -3.80
N ILE A 109 -10.02 2.59 -4.88
CA ILE A 109 -8.73 2.28 -5.48
C ILE A 109 -8.19 3.56 -6.15
N PRO A 110 -6.92 3.95 -5.87
CA PRO A 110 -6.30 5.12 -6.49
C PRO A 110 -6.03 4.89 -7.98
N ILE A 111 -5.48 5.91 -8.65
CA ILE A 111 -5.07 5.78 -10.05
C ILE A 111 -4.06 4.63 -10.21
N LEU A 112 -4.29 3.76 -11.20
CA LEU A 112 -3.36 2.69 -11.56
C LEU A 112 -2.77 2.95 -12.95
N THR A 113 -1.44 2.84 -13.03
CA THR A 113 -0.71 2.90 -14.30
C THR A 113 -0.77 1.55 -15.00
N ALA A 114 -1.12 1.54 -16.29
CA ALA A 114 -1.23 0.32 -17.07
C ALA A 114 0.03 -0.57 -16.99
N ASN A 115 -0.18 -1.87 -16.84
CA ASN A 115 0.84 -2.92 -16.80
C ASN A 115 1.90 -2.81 -15.69
N THR A 116 1.62 -2.01 -14.65
CA THR A 116 2.54 -1.79 -13.54
C THR A 116 1.94 -2.32 -12.24
N TRP A 117 2.68 -3.16 -11.52
CA TRP A 117 2.33 -3.50 -10.15
C TRP A 117 2.51 -2.28 -9.25
N GLN A 118 1.45 -1.90 -8.58
CA GLN A 118 1.44 -0.81 -7.60
C GLN A 118 0.96 -1.35 -6.27
N ARG A 119 1.67 -1.02 -5.21
CA ARG A 119 1.21 -1.28 -3.85
C ARG A 119 0.35 -0.11 -3.42
N VAL A 120 -0.81 -0.38 -2.87
CA VAL A 120 -1.75 0.66 -2.46
C VAL A 120 -2.07 0.53 -0.98
N LEU A 121 -2.25 1.68 -0.35
CA LEU A 121 -2.75 1.81 1.01
C LEU A 121 -4.13 2.46 0.95
N LEU A 122 -5.12 1.78 1.49
CA LEU A 122 -6.53 2.17 1.45
C LEU A 122 -7.03 2.38 2.88
N PRO A 123 -7.06 3.63 3.39
CA PRO A 123 -7.57 3.91 4.73
C PRO A 123 -9.04 3.49 4.87
N MET A 124 -9.36 2.81 5.94
CA MET A 124 -10.73 2.44 6.30
C MET A 124 -11.46 3.60 6.99
N THR A 125 -12.78 3.66 6.83
CA THR A 125 -13.61 4.74 7.37
C THR A 125 -14.21 4.35 8.73
N THR A 126 -14.58 3.08 8.88
CA THR A 126 -15.25 2.54 10.05
C THR A 126 -14.64 1.20 10.52
N PRO A 127 -13.31 1.16 10.76
CA PRO A 127 -12.62 -0.10 11.05
C PRO A 127 -13.23 -0.83 12.27
N SER A 128 -13.72 -0.10 13.27
CA SER A 128 -14.33 -0.71 14.47
C SER A 128 -15.60 -1.54 14.19
N ALA A 129 -16.18 -1.44 13.00
CA ALA A 129 -17.30 -2.27 12.57
C ALA A 129 -16.85 -3.62 11.98
N LEU A 130 -15.56 -3.79 11.67
CA LEU A 130 -15.02 -4.94 10.95
C LEU A 130 -14.50 -6.02 11.92
N ASN A 131 -15.39 -6.56 12.76
CA ASN A 131 -15.01 -7.55 13.77
C ASN A 131 -15.21 -9.01 13.30
N ALA A 132 -15.81 -9.24 12.15
CA ALA A 132 -16.10 -10.57 11.62
C ALA A 132 -16.08 -10.61 10.08
N VAL A 133 -15.08 -10.02 9.46
CA VAL A 133 -14.94 -9.98 7.99
C VAL A 133 -14.96 -11.38 7.39
N GLN A 134 -15.85 -11.62 6.44
CA GLN A 134 -16.08 -12.91 5.79
C GLN A 134 -15.93 -12.86 4.27
N SER A 135 -15.87 -11.68 3.66
CA SER A 135 -15.55 -11.62 2.23
C SER A 135 -14.80 -10.36 1.83
N VAL A 136 -14.03 -10.49 0.75
CA VAL A 136 -13.31 -9.42 0.07
C VAL A 136 -13.74 -9.41 -1.38
N GLY A 137 -13.95 -8.24 -1.97
CA GLY A 137 -14.39 -8.15 -3.36
C GLY A 137 -13.84 -6.95 -4.11
N ILE A 138 -13.83 -7.05 -5.44
CA ILE A 138 -13.53 -5.95 -6.35
C ILE A 138 -14.81 -5.54 -7.06
N TYR A 139 -15.17 -4.27 -6.92
CA TYR A 139 -16.35 -3.69 -7.51
C TYR A 139 -15.98 -2.67 -8.60
N GLN A 140 -16.58 -2.81 -9.76
CA GLN A 140 -16.44 -1.87 -10.87
C GLN A 140 -17.45 -0.72 -10.69
N GLN A 141 -16.95 0.48 -10.40
CA GLN A 141 -17.79 1.68 -10.24
C GLN A 141 -18.06 2.37 -11.57
N THR A 142 -17.15 2.25 -12.51
CA THR A 142 -17.26 2.81 -13.88
C THR A 142 -17.05 1.66 -14.86
N ASP A 143 -17.79 1.67 -15.97
CA ASP A 143 -17.60 0.67 -17.03
C ASP A 143 -16.19 0.74 -17.59
N LEU A 144 -15.43 -0.32 -17.39
CA LEU A 144 -14.07 -0.43 -17.91
C LEU A 144 -14.09 -1.09 -19.29
N ALA A 145 -13.17 -0.68 -20.15
CA ALA A 145 -12.90 -1.34 -21.42
C ALA A 145 -12.40 -2.78 -21.22
N ASP A 146 -12.28 -3.52 -22.33
CA ASP A 146 -11.68 -4.87 -22.33
C ASP A 146 -10.26 -4.83 -21.75
N GLY A 147 -10.03 -5.60 -20.68
CA GLY A 147 -8.75 -5.61 -19.99
C GLY A 147 -8.66 -6.66 -18.89
N THR A 148 -7.57 -6.61 -18.14
CA THR A 148 -7.35 -7.45 -16.97
C THR A 148 -7.03 -6.61 -15.76
N PHE A 149 -7.49 -7.08 -14.60
CA PHE A 149 -7.17 -6.52 -13.30
C PHE A 149 -6.68 -7.63 -12.38
N ASP A 150 -5.54 -7.43 -11.77
CA ASP A 150 -4.90 -8.38 -10.86
C ASP A 150 -4.86 -7.79 -9.45
N ILE A 151 -5.14 -8.62 -8.46
CA ILE A 151 -5.00 -8.32 -7.04
C ILE A 151 -4.17 -9.38 -6.36
N ASP A 152 -3.37 -8.97 -5.36
CA ASP A 152 -2.47 -9.85 -4.63
C ASP A 152 -2.22 -9.32 -3.22
N ASP A 153 -2.09 -10.24 -2.25
CA ASP A 153 -1.64 -9.98 -0.89
C ASP A 153 -2.44 -8.87 -0.18
N VAL A 154 -3.69 -9.18 0.17
CA VAL A 154 -4.58 -8.23 0.87
C VAL A 154 -4.37 -8.32 2.37
N GLU A 155 -3.82 -7.26 2.96
CA GLU A 155 -3.45 -7.19 4.38
C GLU A 155 -4.17 -6.04 5.08
N ALA A 156 -4.55 -6.23 6.35
CA ALA A 156 -4.94 -5.15 7.25
C ALA A 156 -3.72 -4.65 8.03
N VAL A 157 -3.57 -3.34 8.15
CA VAL A 157 -2.44 -2.69 8.82
C VAL A 157 -2.90 -1.65 9.83
N ALA A 158 -2.20 -1.59 10.98
CA ALA A 158 -2.48 -0.65 12.07
C ALA A 158 -1.60 0.60 11.96
N GLU A 159 -2.19 1.78 12.09
CA GLU A 159 -1.44 3.04 12.12
C GLU A 159 -0.69 3.20 13.45
N VAL A 160 0.51 3.74 13.38
CA VAL A 160 1.29 4.14 14.55
C VAL A 160 0.92 5.57 14.91
N ASP A 161 0.14 5.72 15.97
CA ASP A 161 -0.33 7.02 16.42
C ASP A 161 0.79 7.97 16.87
N GLY A 162 0.48 9.26 16.83
CA GLY A 162 1.34 10.29 17.40
C GLY A 162 2.51 10.73 16.55
N ILE A 163 2.70 10.22 15.33
CA ILE A 163 3.79 10.64 14.44
C ILE A 163 3.62 12.12 14.04
N LYS A 164 4.71 12.90 14.13
CA LYS A 164 4.71 14.34 13.91
C LYS A 164 5.54 14.80 12.73
N SER A 165 6.63 14.10 12.47
CA SER A 165 7.57 14.47 11.41
C SER A 165 8.30 13.25 10.89
N TRP A 166 8.79 13.38 9.67
CA TRP A 166 9.61 12.37 9.03
C TRP A 166 10.64 13.00 8.09
N THR A 167 11.70 12.25 7.83
CA THR A 167 12.69 12.55 6.79
C THR A 167 12.89 11.32 5.93
N LEU A 168 13.19 11.51 4.66
CA LEU A 168 13.48 10.45 3.70
C LEU A 168 14.72 10.81 2.87
N ASP A 169 15.68 9.92 2.86
CA ASP A 169 16.84 9.94 1.96
C ASP A 169 16.70 8.80 0.95
N TYR A 170 16.55 9.15 -0.33
CA TYR A 170 16.47 8.20 -1.43
C TYR A 170 17.66 8.39 -2.35
N ASN A 171 18.56 7.41 -2.40
CA ASN A 171 19.85 7.51 -3.06
C ASN A 171 20.07 6.38 -4.05
N VAL A 172 20.87 6.67 -5.07
CA VAL A 172 21.40 5.70 -6.04
C VAL A 172 22.91 5.70 -5.91
N ASP A 173 23.51 4.54 -5.73
CA ASP A 173 24.95 4.37 -5.77
C ASP A 173 25.47 4.55 -7.18
N MET A 174 26.59 5.29 -7.32
CA MET A 174 27.25 5.50 -8.61
C MET A 174 28.56 4.75 -8.63
N LEU A 175 28.73 3.84 -9.59
CA LEU A 175 30.00 3.15 -9.83
C LEU A 175 30.78 3.89 -10.90
N GLU A 176 32.04 4.23 -10.61
CA GLU A 176 32.95 4.84 -11.57
C GLU A 176 33.42 3.77 -12.59
N THR A 177 33.23 4.05 -13.86
CA THR A 177 33.62 3.20 -14.99
C THR A 177 34.69 3.83 -15.88
N THR A 178 35.33 4.89 -15.38
CA THR A 178 36.40 5.61 -16.10
C THR A 178 37.51 4.68 -16.53
N ASP A 179 37.83 4.70 -17.82
CA ASP A 179 38.94 3.96 -18.40
C ASP A 179 39.91 4.90 -19.14
N PHE A 180 40.96 4.36 -19.81
CA PHE A 180 41.93 5.13 -20.60
C PHE A 180 41.32 5.77 -21.85
N GLY A 181 40.15 5.29 -22.30
CA GLY A 181 39.41 5.86 -23.43
C GLY A 181 38.62 7.11 -23.07
N SER A 182 38.37 7.34 -21.78
CA SER A 182 37.55 8.45 -21.26
C SER A 182 38.25 9.82 -21.32
N ALA A 183 39.47 9.90 -21.88
CA ALA A 183 40.23 11.13 -22.08
C ALA A 183 40.34 12.05 -20.82
N GLY A 184 40.34 11.46 -19.62
CA GLY A 184 40.45 12.16 -18.36
C GLY A 184 39.11 12.67 -17.81
N VAL A 185 37.99 12.35 -18.43
CA VAL A 185 36.64 12.62 -17.92
C VAL A 185 36.14 11.42 -17.13
N LYS A 186 35.57 11.66 -15.94
CA LYS A 186 34.99 10.60 -15.13
C LYS A 186 33.65 10.13 -15.70
N GLU A 187 33.51 8.83 -15.83
CA GLU A 187 32.29 8.15 -16.26
C GLU A 187 31.72 7.33 -15.13
N PHE A 188 30.38 7.32 -15.01
CA PHE A 188 29.66 6.62 -13.96
C PHE A 188 28.47 5.86 -14.51
N ILE A 189 28.17 4.70 -13.92
CA ILE A 189 26.92 3.98 -14.10
C ILE A 189 26.14 3.93 -12.79
N ALA A 190 24.82 3.99 -12.88
CA ALA A 190 23.94 3.79 -11.73
C ALA A 190 24.01 2.32 -11.26
N ALA A 191 24.21 2.13 -9.97
CA ALA A 191 24.20 0.84 -9.31
C ALA A 191 22.87 0.63 -8.53
N GLY A 192 22.93 0.01 -7.36
CA GLY A 192 21.77 -0.19 -6.51
C GLY A 192 21.19 1.13 -5.98
N SER A 193 19.88 1.20 -5.85
CA SER A 193 19.19 2.25 -5.11
C SER A 193 18.83 1.78 -3.70
N GLY A 194 18.87 2.70 -2.75
CA GLY A 194 18.46 2.46 -1.37
C GLY A 194 17.76 3.68 -0.80
N TRP A 195 16.99 3.47 0.24
CA TRP A 195 16.30 4.54 0.94
C TRP A 195 16.28 4.30 2.45
N SER A 196 16.34 5.37 3.19
CA SER A 196 16.40 5.38 4.66
C SER A 196 15.88 6.70 5.20
N GLY A 197 15.72 6.81 6.48
CA GLY A 197 15.32 8.07 7.07
C GLY A 197 14.98 7.96 8.55
N THR A 198 14.22 8.93 9.01
CA THR A 198 13.76 9.00 10.40
C THR A 198 12.29 9.42 10.45
N PHE A 199 11.60 8.98 11.48
CA PHE A 199 10.33 9.59 11.88
C PHE A 199 10.31 9.77 13.40
N GLU A 200 9.57 10.75 13.85
CA GLU A 200 9.42 11.04 15.27
C GLU A 200 7.98 11.33 15.64
N GLY A 201 7.64 11.02 16.87
CA GLY A 201 6.30 11.24 17.39
C GLY A 201 6.23 11.29 18.89
N LEU A 202 5.07 11.65 19.39
CA LEU A 202 4.75 11.53 20.80
C LEU A 202 4.62 10.04 21.16
N LYS A 203 4.93 9.72 22.42
CA LYS A 203 4.69 8.37 22.92
C LYS A 203 3.20 8.10 22.92
N ASP A 204 2.81 7.08 22.14
CA ASP A 204 1.58 6.38 22.28
C ASP A 204 1.87 4.88 22.40
N GLY A 205 1.44 4.24 23.45
CA GLY A 205 1.70 2.82 23.70
C GLY A 205 3.18 2.43 23.89
N VAL A 206 3.50 1.22 23.45
CA VAL A 206 4.83 0.62 23.50
C VAL A 206 5.63 1.04 22.25
N PRO A 207 6.91 1.46 22.39
CA PRO A 207 7.71 1.81 21.23
C PRO A 207 7.89 0.62 20.28
N LEU A 208 8.02 0.93 18.98
CA LEU A 208 8.39 -0.06 17.98
C LEU A 208 9.76 -0.67 18.30
N GLY A 209 9.86 -1.98 18.18
CA GLY A 209 11.11 -2.69 18.42
C GLY A 209 12.13 -2.51 17.30
N ILE A 210 13.42 -2.57 17.62
CA ILE A 210 14.49 -2.64 16.61
C ILE A 210 14.34 -3.96 15.84
N GLY A 211 14.40 -3.89 14.50
CA GLY A 211 14.19 -5.02 13.61
C GLY A 211 12.72 -5.27 13.24
N SER A 212 11.78 -4.50 13.82
CA SER A 212 10.37 -4.57 13.39
C SER A 212 10.22 -4.11 11.95
N SER A 213 9.41 -4.84 11.18
CA SER A 213 8.94 -4.39 9.87
C SER A 213 7.85 -3.35 10.05
N VAL A 214 7.89 -2.30 9.24
CA VAL A 214 6.89 -1.24 9.16
C VAL A 214 6.60 -0.92 7.71
N ILE A 215 5.37 -0.48 7.45
CA ILE A 215 4.96 0.08 6.17
C ILE A 215 4.98 1.60 6.32
N LEU A 216 5.74 2.26 5.48
CA LEU A 216 5.83 3.73 5.49
C LEU A 216 4.98 4.30 4.38
N ALA A 217 3.99 5.11 4.75
CA ALA A 217 3.20 5.94 3.86
C ALA A 217 3.50 7.41 4.19
N LEU A 218 4.54 7.96 3.57
CA LEU A 218 5.02 9.31 3.86
C LEU A 218 4.36 10.32 2.93
N GLY A 219 3.34 11.00 3.40
CA GLY A 219 2.59 11.99 2.62
C GLY A 219 3.26 13.35 2.59
N GLU A 220 3.40 13.94 1.40
CA GLU A 220 3.92 15.31 1.21
C GLU A 220 2.80 16.34 1.13
N ALA A 221 1.61 15.95 0.69
CA ALA A 221 0.49 16.84 0.43
C ALA A 221 -0.81 16.29 1.01
N GLN A 222 -1.81 17.18 1.13
CA GLN A 222 -3.16 16.81 1.57
C GLN A 222 -3.96 16.10 0.46
N THR A 223 -3.41 15.94 -0.74
CA THR A 223 -4.06 15.26 -1.86
C THR A 223 -3.95 13.75 -1.64
N PRO A 224 -5.06 13.02 -1.61
CA PRO A 224 -5.02 11.56 -1.53
C PRO A 224 -4.16 10.94 -2.64
N GLY A 225 -3.32 9.98 -2.29
CA GLY A 225 -2.47 9.25 -3.25
C GLY A 225 -1.05 9.80 -3.44
N GLN A 226 -0.71 10.97 -2.91
CA GLN A 226 0.66 11.51 -2.97
C GLN A 226 1.49 11.04 -1.76
N HIS A 227 1.85 9.77 -1.75
CA HIS A 227 2.66 9.17 -0.69
C HIS A 227 3.91 8.50 -1.27
N TRP A 228 5.02 8.62 -0.56
CA TRP A 228 6.14 7.69 -0.67
C TRP A 228 5.74 6.43 0.07
N LEU A 229 5.66 5.30 -0.60
CA LEU A 229 5.15 4.06 -0.03
C LEU A 229 6.18 2.95 -0.16
N GLY A 230 6.51 2.28 0.94
CA GLY A 230 7.46 1.18 0.93
C GLY A 230 7.59 0.48 2.28
N ASP A 231 8.18 -0.71 2.24
CA ASP A 231 8.47 -1.49 3.44
C ASP A 231 9.84 -1.10 4.01
N ALA A 232 9.95 -1.03 5.33
CA ALA A 232 11.19 -0.69 6.01
C ALA A 232 11.35 -1.51 7.29
N PHE A 233 12.58 -1.54 7.79
CA PHE A 233 12.90 -2.07 9.12
C PHE A 233 13.35 -0.95 10.04
N ILE A 234 12.88 -0.98 11.28
CA ILE A 234 13.36 -0.09 12.34
C ILE A 234 14.79 -0.49 12.70
N THR A 235 15.73 0.44 12.51
CA THR A 235 17.15 0.22 12.80
C THR A 235 17.61 0.87 14.07
N GLY A 236 16.85 1.82 14.61
CA GLY A 236 17.17 2.49 15.88
C GLY A 236 15.96 3.16 16.49
N VAL A 237 15.96 3.26 17.81
CA VAL A 237 14.94 3.94 18.61
C VAL A 237 15.64 4.82 19.65
N SER A 238 15.27 6.09 19.75
CA SER A 238 15.72 7.02 20.76
C SER A 238 14.55 7.60 21.52
N ALA A 239 14.55 7.43 22.84
CA ALA A 239 13.54 8.02 23.71
C ALA A 239 14.00 9.40 24.21
N ASN A 240 13.09 10.38 24.17
CA ASN A 240 13.30 11.70 24.78
C ASN A 240 12.23 11.92 25.86
N VAL A 241 12.70 12.08 27.09
CA VAL A 241 11.85 12.26 28.28
C VAL A 241 12.25 13.55 28.99
N ALA A 242 11.40 14.56 28.93
CA ALA A 242 11.61 15.82 29.64
C ALA A 242 10.73 15.88 30.89
N HIS A 243 11.25 16.51 31.96
CA HIS A 243 10.53 16.61 33.25
C HIS A 243 9.15 17.28 33.12
N ASP A 244 9.06 18.33 32.29
CA ASP A 244 7.85 19.12 32.08
C ASP A 244 7.27 18.94 30.67
N GLY A 245 7.69 17.89 29.92
CA GLY A 245 7.32 17.68 28.52
C GLY A 245 6.67 16.32 28.25
N ALA A 246 6.08 16.23 27.08
CA ALA A 246 5.60 14.95 26.58
C ALA A 246 6.78 14.04 26.24
N VAL A 247 6.64 12.75 26.50
CA VAL A 247 7.59 11.73 26.05
C VAL A 247 7.50 11.60 24.53
N SER A 248 8.62 11.58 23.84
CA SER A 248 8.67 11.36 22.39
C SER A 248 9.67 10.26 22.04
N TYR A 249 9.44 9.63 20.91
CA TYR A 249 10.37 8.68 20.31
C TYR A 249 10.80 9.18 18.94
N SER A 250 12.09 9.01 18.64
CA SER A 250 12.65 9.15 17.30
C SER A 250 13.11 7.79 16.84
N TYR A 251 12.70 7.41 15.64
CA TYR A 251 13.00 6.13 15.01
C TYR A 251 13.86 6.37 13.79
N THR A 252 14.86 5.52 13.59
CA THR A 252 15.57 5.42 12.33
C THR A 252 15.11 4.17 11.61
N PHE A 253 15.01 4.26 10.29
CA PHE A 253 14.59 3.12 9.46
C PHE A 253 15.50 2.94 8.25
N GLN A 254 15.54 1.71 7.76
CA GLN A 254 16.15 1.32 6.50
C GLN A 254 15.09 0.68 5.61
N GLY A 255 14.92 1.20 4.41
CA GLY A 255 14.02 0.66 3.42
C GLY A 255 14.40 -0.73 2.94
N SER A 256 13.39 -1.52 2.63
CA SER A 256 13.49 -2.86 2.07
C SER A 256 12.77 -2.90 0.73
N GLY A 257 13.48 -3.24 -0.34
CA GLY A 257 12.90 -3.26 -1.68
C GLY A 257 12.69 -1.88 -2.30
N ALA A 258 11.82 -1.83 -3.31
CA ALA A 258 11.56 -0.62 -4.07
C ALA A 258 10.68 0.36 -3.28
N LEU A 259 11.03 1.64 -3.34
CA LEU A 259 10.20 2.73 -2.87
C LEU A 259 9.29 3.22 -4.00
N GLN A 260 7.99 3.24 -3.75
CA GLN A 260 7.02 3.83 -4.67
C GLN A 260 7.03 5.34 -4.49
N VAL A 261 7.32 6.04 -5.59
CA VAL A 261 7.36 7.51 -5.64
C VAL A 261 5.94 8.03 -5.84
N PRO A 262 5.56 9.17 -5.20
CA PRO A 262 4.26 9.80 -5.42
C PRO A 262 3.98 10.04 -6.91
N VAL A 263 2.79 9.69 -7.36
CA VAL A 263 2.31 10.04 -8.71
C VAL A 263 1.48 11.32 -8.63
N ALA A 264 1.74 12.23 -9.56
CA ALA A 264 1.07 13.54 -9.65
C ALA A 264 -0.36 13.42 -10.20
#